data_4b0006e9a73638f845d333b2038a4bf7
#
_entry.id   4b0006e9a73638f845d333b2038a4bf7
#
_cell.length_a   1.000
_cell.length_b   1.000
_cell.length_c   1.000
_cell.angle_alpha   90.00
_cell.angle_beta   90.00
_cell.angle_gamma   90.00
#
_symmetry.space_group_name_H-M   'P 1'
#
loop_
_entity.id
_entity.type
_entity.pdbx_description
1 polymer ?
#
loop_
_entity_poly.entity_id
_entity_poly.type
_entity_poly.pdbx_seq_one_letter_code
_entity_poly.pdbx_strand_id
1 'polypeptide(L)'
;VVLPSGYVFYSDSIRLKKNVDLHIQKGATIKATSNIDGYIRPNKLINDPKTALIGNPVTGKPSFVFIYAYEADGCSISGEGTIDANGHAFVARKDQYYVTGDFYPRPTVMYVEKSNHISFRDFTVVDAPFWTLHPAGCDDVLIDKIRILNDLDVANSDGIDPDHCSNVRILGCHVTCADDCICLKASKGNSEYGP
;
A
#
# COMPACT_ATOMS: atom_id res chain seq x y z
N VAL A 1 -17.28 6.59 -3.48
CA VAL A 1 -17.35 5.61 -4.59
C VAL A 1 -17.64 4.25 -3.99
N VAL A 2 -18.61 3.50 -4.54
CA VAL A 2 -18.99 2.19 -4.01
C VAL A 2 -18.68 1.10 -5.03
N LEU A 3 -17.95 0.07 -4.61
CA LEU A 3 -17.77 -1.17 -5.35
C LEU A 3 -18.77 -2.21 -4.83
N PRO A 4 -19.80 -2.56 -5.62
CA PRO A 4 -20.87 -3.43 -5.16
C PRO A 4 -20.44 -4.88 -4.99
N SER A 5 -21.11 -5.57 -4.07
CA SER A 5 -20.92 -6.99 -3.78
C SER A 5 -21.06 -7.89 -5.02
N GLY A 6 -20.31 -8.99 -5.02
CA GLY A 6 -20.40 -10.03 -6.05
C GLY A 6 -19.56 -9.77 -7.32
N TYR A 7 -18.74 -8.73 -7.34
CA TYR A 7 -17.91 -8.40 -8.48
C TYR A 7 -16.42 -8.35 -8.14
N VAL A 8 -15.59 -8.66 -9.14
CA VAL A 8 -14.14 -8.41 -9.12
C VAL A 8 -13.85 -7.29 -10.10
N PHE A 9 -13.24 -6.21 -9.59
CA PHE A 9 -12.86 -5.03 -10.35
C PHE A 9 -11.35 -5.05 -10.57
N TYR A 10 -10.88 -4.90 -11.78
CA TYR A 10 -9.46 -4.87 -12.11
C TYR A 10 -9.01 -3.43 -12.36
N SER A 11 -7.85 -3.07 -11.82
CA SER A 11 -7.26 -1.75 -12.03
C SER A 11 -5.73 -1.82 -12.02
N ASP A 12 -5.07 -0.96 -12.80
CA ASP A 12 -3.62 -0.77 -12.74
C ASP A 12 -3.26 0.10 -11.51
N SER A 13 -3.90 1.25 -11.39
CA SER A 13 -3.79 2.12 -10.22
C SER A 13 -5.06 2.90 -9.96
N ILE A 14 -5.25 3.28 -8.70
CA ILE A 14 -6.35 4.14 -8.26
C ILE A 14 -5.76 5.37 -7.59
N ARG A 15 -6.27 6.54 -7.93
CA ARG A 15 -5.95 7.78 -7.23
C ARG A 15 -7.13 8.24 -6.39
N LEU A 16 -6.98 8.19 -5.07
CA LEU A 16 -7.93 8.79 -4.15
C LEU A 16 -7.79 10.32 -4.17
N LYS A 17 -8.91 10.98 -3.99
CA LYS A 17 -9.01 12.44 -3.94
C LYS A 17 -9.52 12.88 -2.57
N LYS A 18 -9.35 14.17 -2.29
CA LYS A 18 -9.86 14.82 -1.07
C LYS A 18 -11.33 14.52 -0.85
N ASN A 19 -11.67 14.12 0.39
CA ASN A 19 -13.04 13.80 0.82
C ASN A 19 -13.73 12.69 0.00
N VAL A 20 -12.96 11.76 -0.55
CA VAL A 20 -13.50 10.59 -1.27
C VAL A 20 -13.31 9.34 -0.42
N ASP A 21 -14.39 8.62 -0.18
CA ASP A 21 -14.37 7.27 0.35
C ASP A 21 -14.44 6.24 -0.80
N LEU A 22 -13.49 5.30 -0.84
CA LEU A 22 -13.56 4.09 -1.65
C LEU A 22 -14.19 2.99 -0.78
N HIS A 23 -15.49 2.80 -0.92
CA HIS A 23 -16.25 1.80 -0.18
C HIS A 23 -16.31 0.48 -0.92
N ILE A 24 -15.69 -0.57 -0.37
CA ILE A 24 -15.64 -1.90 -0.97
C ILE A 24 -16.61 -2.79 -0.20
N GLN A 25 -17.77 -3.09 -0.77
CA GLN A 25 -18.79 -3.90 -0.09
C GLN A 25 -18.28 -5.33 0.17
N LYS A 26 -18.79 -5.96 1.22
CA LYS A 26 -18.55 -7.37 1.51
C LYS A 26 -18.81 -8.24 0.29
N GLY A 27 -17.84 -9.08 -0.09
CA GLY A 27 -17.94 -9.91 -1.29
C GLY A 27 -17.59 -9.19 -2.61
N ALA A 28 -17.19 -7.91 -2.55
CA ALA A 28 -16.51 -7.24 -3.66
C ALA A 28 -15.00 -7.40 -3.52
N THR A 29 -14.31 -7.51 -4.64
CA THR A 29 -12.84 -7.52 -4.69
C THR A 29 -12.36 -6.48 -5.69
N ILE A 30 -11.39 -5.67 -5.30
CA ILE A 30 -10.59 -4.91 -6.25
C ILE A 30 -9.24 -5.60 -6.40
N LYS A 31 -8.87 -5.94 -7.63
CA LYS A 31 -7.65 -6.67 -7.95
C LYS A 31 -6.71 -5.85 -8.81
N ALA A 32 -5.47 -5.76 -8.37
CA ALA A 32 -4.41 -5.13 -9.14
C ALA A 32 -4.08 -5.93 -10.40
N THR A 33 -3.88 -5.26 -11.53
CA THR A 33 -3.41 -5.93 -12.75
C THR A 33 -1.89 -6.10 -12.70
N SER A 34 -1.35 -6.97 -13.55
CA SER A 34 0.11 -7.11 -13.74
C SER A 34 0.71 -6.09 -14.71
N ASN A 35 -0.09 -5.18 -15.25
CA ASN A 35 0.36 -4.15 -16.20
C ASN A 35 1.05 -2.99 -15.48
N ILE A 36 2.34 -3.14 -15.21
CA ILE A 36 3.11 -2.15 -14.43
C ILE A 36 3.18 -0.76 -15.08
N ASP A 37 3.05 -0.69 -16.40
CA ASP A 37 3.11 0.59 -17.13
C ASP A 37 1.92 1.51 -16.79
N GLY A 38 0.82 0.92 -16.34
CA GLY A 38 -0.36 1.66 -15.88
C GLY A 38 -0.30 2.15 -14.43
N TYR A 39 0.75 1.77 -13.68
CA TYR A 39 0.85 2.14 -12.27
C TYR A 39 1.34 3.57 -12.05
N ILE A 40 0.79 4.21 -11.02
CA ILE A 40 1.22 5.54 -10.59
C ILE A 40 2.64 5.46 -10.03
N ARG A 41 3.47 6.41 -10.45
CA ARG A 41 4.86 6.56 -10.03
C ARG A 41 5.03 7.85 -9.22
N PRO A 42 4.94 7.80 -7.88
CA PRO A 42 5.15 8.97 -7.03
C PRO A 42 6.55 9.52 -7.16
N ASN A 43 7.54 8.65 -7.21
CA ASN A 43 8.94 9.02 -7.38
C ASN A 43 9.35 9.01 -8.87
N LYS A 44 9.23 10.16 -9.52
CA LYS A 44 9.60 10.34 -10.93
C LYS A 44 11.10 10.42 -11.17
N LEU A 45 11.93 10.52 -10.12
CA LEU A 45 13.37 10.66 -10.24
C LEU A 45 14.08 9.34 -10.55
N ILE A 46 13.39 8.22 -10.37
CA ILE A 46 13.93 6.90 -10.70
C ILE A 46 13.62 6.61 -12.17
N ASN A 47 14.58 6.94 -13.04
CA ASN A 47 14.48 6.62 -14.46
C ASN A 47 14.96 5.21 -14.79
N ASP A 48 15.74 4.59 -13.90
CA ASP A 48 16.27 3.25 -14.10
C ASP A 48 15.37 2.20 -13.44
N PRO A 49 14.74 1.32 -14.22
CA PRO A 49 13.98 0.20 -13.68
C PRO A 49 14.74 -0.66 -12.66
N LYS A 50 16.04 -0.81 -12.80
CA LYS A 50 16.86 -1.63 -11.91
C LYS A 50 17.08 -1.00 -10.53
N THR A 51 17.02 0.32 -10.41
CA THR A 51 17.13 1.02 -9.13
C THR A 51 15.77 1.15 -8.42
N ALA A 52 14.69 0.82 -9.10
CA ALA A 52 13.35 0.81 -8.55
C ALA A 52 13.01 -0.51 -7.82
N LEU A 53 13.98 -1.41 -7.68
CA LEU A 53 13.83 -2.76 -7.10
C LEU A 53 13.31 -2.76 -5.66
N ILE A 54 13.65 -1.76 -4.93
CA ILE A 54 13.21 -1.56 -3.56
C ILE A 54 12.70 -0.14 -3.59
N GLY A 55 11.46 0.13 -3.24
CA GLY A 55 11.02 1.51 -3.08
C GLY A 55 12.18 2.25 -2.48
N ASN A 56 12.84 3.13 -3.22
CA ASN A 56 14.22 3.56 -2.96
C ASN A 56 14.46 3.70 -1.45
N PRO A 57 15.19 2.80 -0.79
CA PRO A 57 15.36 2.83 0.67
C PRO A 57 16.00 4.14 1.14
N VAL A 58 16.58 4.89 0.21
CA VAL A 58 17.14 6.22 0.44
C VAL A 58 16.06 7.29 0.43
N THR A 59 14.98 7.14 -0.32
CA THR A 59 13.94 8.16 -0.45
C THR A 59 12.63 7.81 0.26
N GLY A 60 12.42 6.57 0.70
CA GLY A 60 11.17 6.10 1.29
C GLY A 60 9.95 6.20 0.36
N LYS A 61 10.09 6.86 -0.79
CA LYS A 61 8.98 7.02 -1.74
C LYS A 61 8.92 5.83 -2.69
N PRO A 62 7.76 5.18 -2.80
CA PRO A 62 7.61 4.02 -3.67
C PRO A 62 7.77 4.38 -5.15
N SER A 63 8.31 3.42 -5.91
CA SER A 63 8.47 3.58 -7.36
C SER A 63 7.16 3.40 -8.10
N PHE A 64 6.33 2.47 -7.64
CA PHE A 64 5.02 2.15 -8.19
C PHE A 64 4.02 1.98 -7.04
N VAL A 65 2.78 2.41 -7.26
CA VAL A 65 1.72 2.34 -6.26
C VAL A 65 0.42 1.87 -6.88
N PHE A 66 -0.26 0.96 -6.20
CA PHE A 66 -1.59 0.52 -6.62
C PHE A 66 -2.68 1.52 -6.22
N ILE A 67 -2.78 1.89 -4.93
CA ILE A 67 -3.73 2.91 -4.46
C ILE A 67 -2.94 4.09 -3.91
N TYR A 68 -3.06 5.23 -4.54
CA TYR A 68 -2.30 6.44 -4.23
C TYR A 68 -3.18 7.61 -3.83
N ALA A 69 -2.79 8.33 -2.79
CA ALA A 69 -3.35 9.62 -2.43
C ALA A 69 -2.23 10.63 -2.18
N TYR A 70 -2.41 11.86 -2.61
CA TYR A 70 -1.50 12.97 -2.39
C TYR A 70 -2.32 14.23 -2.13
N GLU A 71 -2.04 14.91 -1.01
CA GLU A 71 -2.78 16.09 -0.56
C GLU A 71 -4.32 15.87 -0.62
N ALA A 72 -4.73 14.68 -0.14
CA ALA A 72 -6.10 14.18 -0.23
C ALA A 72 -6.77 14.09 1.15
N ASP A 73 -6.75 15.20 1.91
CA ASP A 73 -7.36 15.28 3.23
C ASP A 73 -8.78 14.68 3.24
N GLY A 74 -9.12 13.97 4.30
CA GLY A 74 -10.41 13.34 4.48
C GLY A 74 -10.68 12.18 3.53
N CYS A 75 -9.68 11.68 2.79
CA CYS A 75 -9.86 10.47 2.00
C CYS A 75 -9.95 9.23 2.89
N SER A 76 -10.65 8.22 2.41
CA SER A 76 -10.80 6.96 3.14
C SER A 76 -10.95 5.76 2.23
N ILE A 77 -10.69 4.58 2.80
CA ILE A 77 -11.07 3.28 2.26
C ILE A 77 -11.87 2.57 3.34
N SER A 78 -13.03 2.06 3.00
CA SER A 78 -13.94 1.43 3.95
C SER A 78 -14.66 0.20 3.38
N GLY A 79 -15.35 -0.52 4.25
CA GLY A 79 -16.20 -1.67 3.89
C GLY A 79 -15.49 -3.01 4.06
N GLU A 80 -16.28 -4.10 4.06
CA GLU A 80 -15.82 -5.46 4.36
C GLU A 80 -15.34 -6.24 3.11
N GLY A 81 -15.00 -5.54 2.03
CA GLY A 81 -14.49 -6.14 0.80
C GLY A 81 -13.00 -6.46 0.84
N THR A 82 -12.46 -6.85 -0.31
CA THR A 82 -11.07 -7.29 -0.44
C THR A 82 -10.30 -6.42 -1.43
N ILE A 83 -9.08 -6.07 -1.07
CA ILE A 83 -8.05 -5.53 -1.95
C ILE A 83 -7.05 -6.66 -2.21
N ASP A 84 -7.05 -7.21 -3.42
CA ASP A 84 -6.09 -8.21 -3.89
C ASP A 84 -4.98 -7.48 -4.65
N ALA A 85 -3.82 -7.39 -4.04
CA ALA A 85 -2.68 -6.68 -4.62
C ALA A 85 -1.94 -7.47 -5.69
N ASN A 86 -2.35 -8.75 -5.92
CA ASN A 86 -1.82 -9.62 -6.98
C ASN A 86 -0.28 -9.75 -6.95
N GLY A 87 0.28 -9.86 -5.75
CA GLY A 87 1.72 -9.84 -5.51
C GLY A 87 2.48 -10.91 -6.27
N HIS A 88 1.89 -12.09 -6.40
CA HIS A 88 2.49 -13.20 -7.15
C HIS A 88 2.76 -12.88 -8.62
N ALA A 89 2.05 -11.91 -9.22
CA ALA A 89 2.31 -11.47 -10.59
C ALA A 89 3.62 -10.66 -10.72
N PHE A 90 4.16 -10.18 -9.61
CA PHE A 90 5.39 -9.38 -9.55
C PHE A 90 6.59 -10.14 -8.98
N VAL A 91 6.43 -11.44 -8.75
CA VAL A 91 7.45 -12.31 -8.19
C VAL A 91 8.05 -13.16 -9.31
N ALA A 92 9.32 -12.93 -9.62
CA ALA A 92 10.00 -13.68 -10.68
C ALA A 92 10.60 -15.01 -10.19
N ARG A 93 10.98 -15.07 -8.89
CA ARG A 93 11.66 -16.25 -8.33
C ARG A 93 11.34 -16.42 -6.85
N LYS A 94 11.17 -17.68 -6.43
CA LYS A 94 10.96 -18.04 -5.03
C LYS A 94 12.11 -18.93 -4.57
N ASP A 95 12.85 -18.48 -3.55
CA ASP A 95 13.82 -19.29 -2.82
C ASP A 95 13.16 -19.94 -1.60
N GLN A 96 13.94 -20.73 -0.84
CA GLN A 96 13.43 -21.54 0.26
C GLN A 96 12.69 -20.75 1.35
N TYR A 97 13.07 -19.48 1.59
CA TYR A 97 12.53 -18.65 2.66
C TYR A 97 12.02 -17.28 2.19
N TYR A 98 12.45 -16.86 1.02
CA TYR A 98 12.16 -15.53 0.51
C TYR A 98 11.93 -15.57 -0.98
N VAL A 99 11.08 -14.69 -1.41
CA VAL A 99 11.12 -14.25 -2.78
C VAL A 99 12.29 -13.30 -2.89
N THR A 100 13.38 -13.77 -3.48
CA THR A 100 14.61 -13.01 -3.64
C THR A 100 14.88 -12.67 -5.09
N GLY A 101 15.77 -11.73 -5.31
CA GLY A 101 16.38 -11.46 -6.60
C GLY A 101 15.51 -10.66 -7.54
N ASP A 102 15.33 -11.13 -8.74
CA ASP A 102 14.86 -10.37 -9.88
C ASP A 102 13.34 -10.10 -9.91
N PHE A 103 12.71 -9.96 -8.76
CA PHE A 103 11.29 -9.61 -8.67
C PHE A 103 11.11 -8.10 -8.78
N TYR A 104 11.25 -7.60 -9.93
CA TYR A 104 11.07 -6.21 -10.22
C TYR A 104 10.04 -6.06 -11.34
N PRO A 105 9.24 -5.01 -11.30
CA PRO A 105 8.93 -4.05 -10.22
C PRO A 105 7.93 -4.61 -9.21
N ARG A 106 8.02 -4.14 -7.95
CA ARG A 106 7.06 -4.48 -6.88
C ARG A 106 6.31 -3.23 -6.41
N PRO A 107 5.02 -3.05 -6.71
CA PRO A 107 4.26 -1.90 -6.25
C PRO A 107 4.02 -1.92 -4.73
N THR A 108 4.11 -0.76 -4.09
CA THR A 108 3.47 -0.54 -2.78
C THR A 108 1.96 -0.60 -2.97
N VAL A 109 1.24 -1.28 -2.07
CA VAL A 109 -0.20 -1.46 -2.26
C VAL A 109 -0.96 -0.15 -2.03
N MET A 110 -0.75 0.50 -0.89
CA MET A 110 -1.40 1.78 -0.57
C MET A 110 -0.35 2.77 -0.09
N TYR A 111 -0.18 3.87 -0.79
CA TYR A 111 0.68 4.98 -0.40
C TYR A 111 -0.13 6.27 -0.32
N VAL A 112 -0.19 6.84 0.88
CA VAL A 112 -0.93 8.07 1.16
C VAL A 112 0.03 9.12 1.68
N GLU A 113 0.18 10.21 0.96
CA GLU A 113 1.21 11.20 1.17
C GLU A 113 0.59 12.58 1.45
N LYS A 114 1.09 13.30 2.48
CA LYS A 114 0.68 14.67 2.81
C LYS A 114 -0.85 14.83 2.94
N SER A 115 -1.50 13.91 3.63
CA SER A 115 -2.97 13.89 3.73
C SER A 115 -3.38 13.75 5.19
N ASN A 116 -4.29 14.59 5.63
CA ASN A 116 -4.75 14.64 7.03
C ASN A 116 -6.18 14.11 7.17
N HIS A 117 -6.55 13.68 8.39
CA HIS A 117 -7.88 13.16 8.70
C HIS A 117 -8.27 11.98 7.81
N ILE A 118 -7.34 11.03 7.62
CA ILE A 118 -7.54 9.87 6.74
C ILE A 118 -7.95 8.63 7.53
N SER A 119 -8.71 7.74 6.90
CA SER A 119 -9.12 6.49 7.56
C SER A 119 -9.18 5.28 6.64
N PHE A 120 -8.80 4.13 7.22
CA PHE A 120 -8.79 2.80 6.60
C PHE A 120 -9.56 1.85 7.51
N ARG A 121 -10.70 1.31 7.06
CA ARG A 121 -11.61 0.57 7.95
C ARG A 121 -12.22 -0.68 7.32
N ASP A 122 -12.20 -1.77 8.09
CA ASP A 122 -12.97 -3.00 7.94
C ASP A 122 -12.56 -3.93 6.78
N PHE A 123 -11.80 -3.48 5.79
CA PHE A 123 -11.43 -4.28 4.61
C PHE A 123 -10.29 -5.27 4.87
N THR A 124 -10.15 -6.20 3.93
CA THR A 124 -9.03 -7.16 3.88
C THR A 124 -8.09 -6.82 2.73
N VAL A 125 -6.78 -6.87 2.97
CA VAL A 125 -5.75 -6.82 1.93
C VAL A 125 -5.09 -8.18 1.83
N VAL A 126 -4.86 -8.66 0.62
CA VAL A 126 -4.18 -9.93 0.38
C VAL A 126 -3.09 -9.77 -0.68
N ASP A 127 -2.08 -10.64 -0.59
CA ASP A 127 -1.08 -10.84 -1.63
C ASP A 127 -0.33 -9.56 -2.02
N ALA A 128 0.23 -8.85 -1.03
CA ALA A 128 1.03 -7.67 -1.29
C ALA A 128 2.41 -8.05 -1.87
N PRO A 129 2.83 -7.41 -2.98
CA PRO A 129 4.17 -7.64 -3.54
C PRO A 129 5.28 -6.92 -2.78
N PHE A 130 4.93 -5.90 -2.01
CA PHE A 130 5.82 -5.02 -1.24
C PHE A 130 5.03 -4.41 -0.06
N TRP A 131 5.50 -3.32 0.55
CA TRP A 131 4.83 -2.65 1.66
C TRP A 131 3.33 -2.44 1.41
N THR A 132 2.51 -2.76 2.41
CA THR A 132 1.06 -2.82 2.22
C THR A 132 0.40 -1.46 2.45
N LEU A 133 0.48 -0.90 3.64
CA LEU A 133 -0.13 0.40 3.96
C LEU A 133 0.92 1.37 4.47
N HIS A 134 1.25 2.37 3.66
CA HIS A 134 2.31 3.33 3.90
C HIS A 134 1.77 4.77 3.86
N PRO A 135 1.22 5.28 4.96
CA PRO A 135 0.96 6.71 5.11
C PRO A 135 2.27 7.45 5.38
N ALA A 136 2.50 8.58 4.70
CA ALA A 136 3.73 9.36 4.80
C ALA A 136 3.44 10.86 4.96
N GLY A 137 3.98 11.47 6.04
CA GLY A 137 3.75 12.88 6.34
C GLY A 137 2.28 13.20 6.55
N CYS A 138 1.54 12.31 7.22
CA CYS A 138 0.12 12.44 7.48
C CYS A 138 -0.16 12.74 8.96
N ASP A 139 -1.23 13.47 9.22
CA ASP A 139 -1.74 13.72 10.59
C ASP A 139 -3.17 13.22 10.74
N ASP A 140 -3.52 12.77 11.97
CA ASP A 140 -4.82 12.18 12.29
C ASP A 140 -5.19 11.01 11.35
N VAL A 141 -4.44 9.91 11.52
CA VAL A 141 -4.59 8.67 10.74
C VAL A 141 -5.33 7.63 11.58
N LEU A 142 -6.45 7.13 11.09
CA LEU A 142 -7.19 6.03 11.71
C LEU A 142 -7.09 4.77 10.85
N ILE A 143 -6.60 3.68 11.46
CA ILE A 143 -6.54 2.34 10.86
C ILE A 143 -7.30 1.41 11.81
N ASP A 144 -8.50 1.00 11.41
CA ASP A 144 -9.43 0.28 12.29
C ASP A 144 -9.94 -1.02 11.64
N LYS A 145 -9.74 -2.14 12.32
CA LYS A 145 -10.23 -3.48 11.96
C LYS A 145 -9.87 -3.95 10.54
N ILE A 146 -8.79 -3.45 9.97
CA ILE A 146 -8.30 -4.00 8.70
C ILE A 146 -7.61 -5.35 8.94
N ARG A 147 -7.64 -6.18 7.91
CA ARG A 147 -6.91 -7.45 7.87
C ARG A 147 -5.89 -7.39 6.74
N ILE A 148 -4.65 -7.68 7.05
CA ILE A 148 -3.56 -7.82 6.07
C ILE A 148 -3.11 -9.27 6.12
N LEU A 149 -3.22 -9.98 5.00
CA LEU A 149 -2.94 -11.41 4.88
C LEU A 149 -2.00 -11.64 3.69
N ASN A 150 -0.72 -11.33 3.90
CA ASN A 150 0.31 -11.47 2.89
C ASN A 150 0.97 -12.85 2.94
N ASP A 151 1.58 -13.25 1.85
CA ASP A 151 2.40 -14.47 1.78
C ASP A 151 3.64 -14.28 2.67
N LEU A 152 3.91 -15.26 3.54
CA LEU A 152 5.04 -15.24 4.46
C LEU A 152 6.40 -15.48 3.78
N ASP A 153 6.40 -15.81 2.50
CA ASP A 153 7.62 -15.98 1.70
C ASP A 153 7.97 -14.74 0.85
N VAL A 154 7.14 -13.69 0.87
CA VAL A 154 7.38 -12.46 0.10
C VAL A 154 8.13 -11.44 0.93
N ALA A 155 9.42 -11.25 0.66
CA ALA A 155 10.26 -10.27 1.35
C ALA A 155 9.69 -8.84 1.28
N ASN A 156 9.82 -8.07 2.36
CA ASN A 156 9.35 -6.69 2.47
C ASN A 156 7.85 -6.53 2.21
N SER A 157 7.05 -7.52 2.58
CA SER A 157 5.60 -7.42 2.53
C SER A 157 5.03 -6.83 3.82
N ASP A 158 5.71 -5.80 4.36
CA ASP A 158 5.35 -5.10 5.60
C ASP A 158 3.86 -4.77 5.65
N GLY A 159 3.31 -4.76 6.85
CA GLY A 159 1.88 -4.53 7.05
C GLY A 159 1.51 -3.05 7.05
N ILE A 160 1.90 -2.32 8.09
CA ILE A 160 1.51 -0.92 8.30
C ILE A 160 2.75 -0.12 8.66
N ASP A 161 3.10 0.84 7.82
CA ASP A 161 4.32 1.64 7.88
C ASP A 161 4.04 3.14 8.01
N PRO A 162 3.62 3.65 9.19
CA PRO A 162 3.49 5.10 9.38
C PRO A 162 4.88 5.77 9.27
N ASP A 163 5.03 6.69 8.31
CA ASP A 163 6.29 7.35 8.00
C ASP A 163 6.16 8.86 8.22
N HIS A 164 6.89 9.44 9.17
CA HIS A 164 6.75 10.84 9.56
C HIS A 164 5.28 11.25 9.81
N CYS A 165 4.49 10.37 10.41
CA CYS A 165 3.09 10.63 10.72
C CYS A 165 2.91 11.04 12.18
N SER A 166 1.84 11.81 12.47
CA SER A 166 1.40 12.14 13.82
C SER A 166 -0.04 11.71 14.07
N ASN A 167 -0.42 11.54 15.34
CA ASN A 167 -1.78 11.17 15.75
C ASN A 167 -2.30 9.90 15.06
N VAL A 168 -1.46 8.86 14.97
CA VAL A 168 -1.83 7.59 14.34
C VAL A 168 -2.50 6.67 15.36
N ARG A 169 -3.65 6.11 15.00
CA ARG A 169 -4.40 5.14 15.80
C ARG A 169 -4.61 3.87 14.99
N ILE A 170 -4.10 2.74 15.49
CA ILE A 170 -4.24 1.41 14.90
C ILE A 170 -5.02 0.56 15.88
N LEU A 171 -6.24 0.14 15.51
CA LEU A 171 -7.20 -0.48 16.40
C LEU A 171 -7.75 -1.78 15.79
N GLY A 172 -7.74 -2.85 16.57
CA GLY A 172 -8.41 -4.11 16.21
C GLY A 172 -7.96 -4.77 14.90
N CYS A 173 -6.76 -4.44 14.42
CA CYS A 173 -6.23 -4.97 13.16
C CYS A 173 -5.67 -6.38 13.33
N HIS A 174 -5.66 -7.14 12.23
CA HIS A 174 -5.00 -8.43 12.14
C HIS A 174 -4.00 -8.39 10.99
N VAL A 175 -2.72 -8.60 11.29
CA VAL A 175 -1.64 -8.50 10.29
C VAL A 175 -0.84 -9.80 10.27
N THR A 176 -0.72 -10.38 9.08
CA THR A 176 0.15 -11.51 8.75
C THR A 176 0.99 -11.09 7.54
N CYS A 177 2.30 -11.05 7.69
CA CYS A 177 3.23 -10.63 6.63
C CYS A 177 4.62 -11.23 6.87
N ALA A 178 5.48 -11.19 5.86
CA ALA A 178 6.83 -11.77 5.93
C ALA A 178 7.90 -10.77 6.43
N ASP A 179 7.52 -9.55 6.76
CA ASP A 179 8.41 -8.53 7.32
C ASP A 179 7.69 -7.84 8.50
N ASP A 180 7.97 -6.59 8.80
CA ASP A 180 7.40 -5.87 9.94
C ASP A 180 5.87 -5.75 9.85
N CYS A 181 5.16 -6.26 10.86
CA CYS A 181 3.69 -6.11 10.88
C CYS A 181 3.26 -4.65 11.09
N ILE A 182 3.97 -3.93 11.95
CA ILE A 182 3.82 -2.48 12.15
C ILE A 182 5.22 -1.90 12.35
N CYS A 183 5.62 -0.97 11.49
CA CYS A 183 6.92 -0.33 11.57
C CYS A 183 6.80 1.19 11.52
N LEU A 184 7.23 1.86 12.56
CA LEU A 184 7.33 3.33 12.56
C LEU A 184 8.56 3.72 11.74
N LYS A 185 8.32 4.39 10.63
CA LYS A 185 9.36 4.78 9.68
C LYS A 185 9.69 6.27 9.79
N ALA A 186 10.96 6.58 9.57
CA ALA A 186 11.47 7.93 9.36
C ALA A 186 12.38 7.91 8.13
N SER A 187 11.77 7.64 6.99
CA SER A 187 12.49 7.42 5.74
C SER A 187 13.14 8.70 5.24
N LYS A 188 14.41 8.63 4.88
CA LYS A 188 15.22 9.81 4.52
C LYS A 188 14.58 10.67 3.43
N GLY A 189 13.93 10.05 2.44
CA GLY A 189 13.30 10.76 1.34
C GLY A 189 11.98 11.43 1.71
N ASN A 190 11.47 11.12 2.89
CA ASN A 190 10.28 11.75 3.46
C ASN A 190 10.63 12.74 4.58
N SER A 191 11.91 13.04 4.79
CA SER A 191 12.36 14.00 5.80
C SER A 191 11.83 15.42 5.60
N GLU A 192 11.28 15.71 4.43
CA GLU A 192 10.54 16.95 4.16
C GLU A 192 9.25 17.08 4.99
N TYR A 193 8.80 16.01 5.65
CA TYR A 193 7.58 15.99 6.47
C TYR A 193 7.86 16.19 7.97
N GLY A 194 9.11 16.33 8.33
CA GLY A 194 9.55 16.56 9.71
C GLY A 194 10.53 15.47 10.19
N PRO A 195 11.03 15.64 11.42
CA PRO A 195 11.94 14.68 12.04
C PRO A 195 11.24 13.36 12.37
#